data_4b177983fa810e6782f0a944e22db9b1
#
_entry.id   4b177983fa810e6782f0a944e22db9b1
#
_cell.length_a   1.000
_cell.length_b   1.000
_cell.length_c   1.000
_cell.angle_alpha   90.00
_cell.angle_beta   90.00
_cell.angle_gamma   90.00
#
_symmetry.space_group_name_H-M   'P 1'
#
loop_
_entity.id
_entity.type
_entity.pdbx_description
1 polymer ?
#
loop_
_entity_poly.entity_id
_entity_poly.type
_entity_poly.pdbx_seq_one_letter_code
_entity_poly.pdbx_strand_id
1 'polypeptide(L)'
;MKLRLPASPETHLDMLRHLYQGCQVVQGNLELTYLPTNASLSFLQDIQEVQGYVLIAHNQVRQVPLQRLRIVRGTQLFEDNYALAVLDNGDPLNNTTPVTGASPGGLRELQLRSLTEILKGGVLIQRNPQLCYQDTILW
;
A
#
# COMPACT_ATOMS: atom_id res chain seq x y z
N MET A 1 -8.00 -8.04 12.19
CA MET A 1 -8.70 -6.93 11.54
C MET A 1 -9.40 -7.41 10.30
N LYS A 2 -10.63 -7.01 10.11
CA LYS A 2 -11.38 -7.38 8.92
C LYS A 2 -11.28 -6.27 7.88
N LEU A 3 -10.88 -6.66 6.68
CA LEU A 3 -10.93 -5.75 5.54
C LEU A 3 -12.37 -5.65 5.06
N ARG A 4 -12.87 -4.44 4.97
CA ARG A 4 -14.23 -4.18 4.51
C ARG A 4 -14.20 -3.41 3.20
N LEU A 5 -15.10 -3.75 2.31
CA LEU A 5 -15.31 -2.94 1.12
C LEU A 5 -15.85 -1.57 1.54
N PRO A 6 -15.28 -0.50 1.04
CA PRO A 6 -15.79 0.83 1.35
C PRO A 6 -17.13 1.07 0.66
N ALA A 7 -17.94 1.96 1.23
CA ALA A 7 -19.24 2.31 0.68
C ALA A 7 -19.07 2.98 -0.69
N SER A 8 -18.05 3.80 -0.85
CA SER A 8 -17.68 4.35 -2.15
C SER A 8 -16.17 4.58 -2.18
N PRO A 9 -15.52 4.37 -3.33
CA PRO A 9 -14.08 4.61 -3.43
C PRO A 9 -13.68 6.06 -3.15
N GLU A 10 -14.51 7.00 -3.56
CA GLU A 10 -14.20 8.43 -3.36
C GLU A 10 -14.25 8.80 -1.88
N THR A 11 -15.27 8.36 -1.17
CA THR A 11 -15.39 8.62 0.27
C THR A 11 -14.25 7.97 1.04
N HIS A 12 -13.89 6.76 0.65
CA HIS A 12 -12.79 6.04 1.26
C HIS A 12 -11.46 6.76 1.06
N LEU A 13 -11.21 7.24 -0.16
CA LEU A 13 -9.99 7.98 -0.47
C LEU A 13 -9.92 9.29 0.32
N ASP A 14 -11.03 10.00 0.44
CA ASP A 14 -11.08 11.22 1.24
C ASP A 14 -10.78 10.96 2.70
N MET A 15 -11.31 9.88 3.24
CA MET A 15 -11.04 9.50 4.61
C MET A 15 -9.55 9.23 4.83
N LEU A 16 -8.91 8.52 3.93
CA LEU A 16 -7.48 8.25 4.01
C LEU A 16 -6.67 9.54 3.92
N ARG A 17 -7.07 10.44 3.03
CA ARG A 17 -6.38 11.72 2.90
C ARG A 17 -6.46 12.52 4.20
N HIS A 18 -7.62 12.56 4.84
CA HIS A 18 -7.78 13.26 6.11
C HIS A 18 -6.95 12.63 7.22
N LEU A 19 -6.83 11.30 7.22
CA LEU A 19 -6.06 10.59 8.23
C LEU A 19 -4.56 10.84 8.11
N TYR A 20 -4.03 10.89 6.90
CA TYR A 20 -2.58 10.83 6.69
C TYR A 20 -1.96 12.09 6.11
N GLN A 21 -2.74 13.04 5.61
CA GLN A 21 -2.18 14.23 4.98
C GLN A 21 -1.36 15.04 5.98
N GLY A 22 -0.12 15.36 5.59
CA GLY A 22 0.80 16.09 6.45
C GLY A 22 1.41 15.29 7.57
N CYS A 23 1.09 14.00 7.65
CA CYS A 23 1.56 13.13 8.71
C CYS A 23 2.98 12.68 8.40
N GLN A 24 3.89 12.87 9.37
CA GLN A 24 5.27 12.38 9.25
C GLN A 24 5.44 11.06 10.00
N VAL A 25 4.73 10.90 11.10
CA VAL A 25 4.78 9.69 11.92
C VAL A 25 3.35 9.17 12.07
N VAL A 26 3.11 7.97 11.58
CA VAL A 26 1.83 7.29 11.76
C VAL A 26 1.90 6.53 13.08
N GLN A 27 1.08 6.97 14.05
CA GLN A 27 1.11 6.38 15.40
C GLN A 27 0.36 5.07 15.52
N GLY A 28 -0.22 4.59 14.47
CA GLY A 28 -0.85 3.29 14.42
C GLY A 28 -0.36 2.56 13.20
N ASN A 29 -1.29 2.00 12.46
CA ASN A 29 -1.00 1.26 11.25
C ASN A 29 -1.32 2.10 10.02
N LEU A 30 -0.54 1.93 8.97
CA LEU A 30 -0.84 2.53 7.67
C LEU A 30 -1.54 1.47 6.82
N GLU A 31 -2.82 1.68 6.57
CA GLU A 31 -3.61 0.72 5.81
C GLU A 31 -4.16 1.38 4.55
N LEU A 32 -3.67 0.93 3.40
CA LEU A 32 -4.05 1.43 2.09
C LEU A 32 -4.77 0.31 1.36
N THR A 33 -6.10 0.41 1.26
CA THR A 33 -6.91 -0.65 0.69
C THR A 33 -7.97 -0.06 -0.25
N TYR A 34 -8.32 -0.84 -1.27
CA TYR A 34 -9.42 -0.54 -2.19
C TYR A 34 -9.29 0.82 -2.89
N LEU A 35 -8.08 1.23 -3.22
CA LEU A 35 -7.83 2.49 -3.90
C LEU A 35 -8.01 2.33 -5.41
N PRO A 36 -8.73 3.26 -6.07
CA PRO A 36 -8.95 3.15 -7.51
C PRO A 36 -7.68 3.48 -8.30
N THR A 37 -7.68 3.08 -9.58
CA THR A 37 -6.52 3.24 -10.47
C THR A 37 -6.01 4.69 -10.54
N ASN A 38 -6.93 5.64 -10.52
CA ASN A 38 -6.60 7.06 -10.68
C ASN A 38 -6.46 7.81 -9.36
N ALA A 39 -6.33 7.10 -8.24
CA ALA A 39 -6.20 7.75 -6.95
C ALA A 39 -4.91 8.56 -6.87
N SER A 40 -5.02 9.79 -6.35
CA SER A 40 -3.85 10.61 -6.06
C SER A 40 -3.44 10.38 -4.61
N LEU A 41 -2.26 9.82 -4.42
CA LEU A 41 -1.75 9.46 -3.10
C LEU A 41 -0.65 10.41 -2.62
N SER A 42 -0.61 11.62 -3.16
CA SER A 42 0.42 12.59 -2.79
C SER A 42 0.43 12.90 -1.29
N PHE A 43 -0.67 12.67 -0.60
CA PHE A 43 -0.74 12.87 0.85
C PHE A 43 0.15 11.90 1.63
N LEU A 44 0.70 10.88 1.00
CA LEU A 44 1.60 9.92 1.66
C LEU A 44 3.06 10.35 1.63
N GLN A 45 3.39 11.40 0.89
CA GLN A 45 4.79 11.75 0.62
C GLN A 45 5.57 12.16 1.86
N ASP A 46 4.91 12.65 2.89
CA ASP A 46 5.59 13.14 4.08
C ASP A 46 5.79 12.08 5.16
N ILE A 47 5.22 10.90 4.97
CA ILE A 47 5.31 9.84 5.98
C ILE A 47 6.75 9.30 6.03
N GLN A 48 7.34 9.36 7.21
CA GLN A 48 8.71 8.90 7.45
C GLN A 48 8.77 7.68 8.34
N GLU A 49 7.77 7.49 9.19
CA GLU A 49 7.75 6.40 10.17
C GLU A 49 6.33 5.89 10.36
N VAL A 50 6.20 4.57 10.48
CA VAL A 50 4.97 3.91 10.90
C VAL A 50 5.27 3.09 12.13
N GLN A 51 4.53 3.35 13.22
CA GLN A 51 4.79 2.67 14.49
C GLN A 51 4.24 1.24 14.51
N GLY A 52 3.13 0.98 13.84
CA GLY A 52 2.58 -0.35 13.70
C GLY A 52 3.05 -1.05 12.45
N TYR A 53 2.11 -1.49 11.62
CA TYR A 53 2.42 -2.15 10.34
C TYR A 53 1.95 -1.32 9.15
N VAL A 54 2.43 -1.69 7.97
CA VAL A 54 1.97 -1.15 6.69
C VAL A 54 1.24 -2.26 5.93
N LEU A 55 -0.01 -2.02 5.59
CA LEU A 55 -0.82 -2.92 4.77
C LEU A 55 -1.22 -2.21 3.48
N ILE A 56 -0.86 -2.80 2.35
CA ILE A 56 -1.23 -2.30 1.02
C ILE A 56 -1.90 -3.46 0.31
N ALA A 57 -3.23 -3.44 0.22
CA ALA A 57 -3.98 -4.60 -0.26
C ALA A 57 -5.21 -4.20 -1.06
N HIS A 58 -5.53 -5.02 -2.05
CA HIS A 58 -6.74 -4.87 -2.85
C HIS A 58 -6.82 -3.53 -3.58
N ASN A 59 -5.71 -3.02 -4.06
CA ASN A 59 -5.65 -1.72 -4.73
C ASN A 59 -5.56 -1.88 -6.24
N GLN A 60 -6.18 -0.95 -6.95
CA GLN A 60 -6.02 -0.79 -8.39
C GLN A 60 -5.04 0.34 -8.73
N VAL A 61 -4.60 1.08 -7.74
CA VAL A 61 -3.65 2.17 -7.93
C VAL A 61 -2.32 1.63 -8.43
N ARG A 62 -1.66 2.40 -9.31
CA ARG A 62 -0.42 1.95 -9.95
C ARG A 62 0.84 2.22 -9.15
N GLN A 63 0.82 3.26 -8.34
CA GLN A 63 1.97 3.69 -7.57
C GLN A 63 1.57 4.03 -6.15
N VAL A 64 2.43 3.68 -5.20
CA VAL A 64 2.29 4.09 -3.82
C VAL A 64 3.54 4.87 -3.44
N PRO A 65 3.44 6.21 -3.32
CA PRO A 65 4.62 7.06 -3.16
C PRO A 65 5.04 7.18 -1.69
N LEU A 66 5.65 6.16 -1.16
CA LEU A 66 6.17 6.15 0.21
C LEU A 66 7.69 6.39 0.20
N GLN A 67 8.12 7.38 -0.55
CA GLN A 67 9.54 7.62 -0.82
C GLN A 67 10.33 8.05 0.40
N ARG A 68 9.67 8.63 1.40
CA ARG A 68 10.33 9.10 2.62
C ARG A 68 10.17 8.16 3.80
N LEU A 69 9.41 7.09 3.65
CA LEU A 69 9.24 6.11 4.71
C LEU A 69 10.59 5.42 4.97
N ARG A 70 11.11 5.57 6.18
CA ARG A 70 12.41 5.04 6.56
C ARG A 70 12.32 3.85 7.49
N ILE A 71 11.33 3.82 8.38
CA ILE A 71 11.25 2.81 9.43
C ILE A 71 9.81 2.39 9.68
N VAL A 72 9.62 1.07 9.81
CA VAL A 72 8.39 0.47 10.30
C VAL A 72 8.73 -0.25 11.61
N ARG A 73 8.09 0.16 12.71
CA ARG A 73 8.47 -0.35 14.02
C ARG A 73 7.84 -1.69 14.36
N GLY A 74 6.66 -1.99 13.82
CA GLY A 74 6.02 -3.27 14.05
C GLY A 74 5.49 -3.46 15.47
N THR A 75 5.08 -2.39 16.13
CA THR A 75 4.48 -2.51 17.47
C THR A 75 3.16 -3.28 17.41
N GLN A 76 2.49 -3.23 16.26
CA GLN A 76 1.40 -4.12 15.90
C GLN A 76 1.77 -4.76 14.58
N LEU A 77 1.33 -6.00 14.36
CA LEU A 77 1.67 -6.74 13.15
C LEU A 77 0.40 -7.20 12.44
N PHE A 78 0.43 -7.20 11.12
CA PHE A 78 -0.65 -7.73 10.30
C PHE A 78 -0.66 -9.25 10.44
N GLU A 79 -1.82 -9.81 10.83
CA GLU A 79 -1.99 -11.24 11.10
C GLU A 79 -0.93 -11.76 12.09
N ASP A 80 -0.52 -10.91 13.04
CA ASP A 80 0.45 -11.23 14.08
C ASP A 80 1.85 -11.59 13.59
N ASN A 81 2.12 -11.39 12.30
CA ASN A 81 3.38 -11.82 11.69
C ASN A 81 4.11 -10.76 10.89
N TYR A 82 3.40 -9.81 10.26
CA TYR A 82 4.01 -8.99 9.23
C TYR A 82 3.97 -7.50 9.57
N ALA A 83 5.13 -6.86 9.43
CA ALA A 83 5.24 -5.42 9.54
C ALA A 83 4.91 -4.73 8.20
N LEU A 84 5.16 -5.41 7.10
CA LEU A 84 4.84 -4.90 5.77
C LEU A 84 4.14 -6.02 5.00
N ALA A 85 2.90 -5.74 4.58
CA ALA A 85 2.13 -6.69 3.78
C ALA A 85 1.62 -5.98 2.53
N VAL A 86 1.97 -6.50 1.36
CA VAL A 86 1.57 -5.99 0.06
C VAL A 86 0.90 -7.13 -0.69
N LEU A 87 -0.45 -7.11 -0.72
CA LEU A 87 -1.23 -8.27 -1.14
C LEU A 87 -2.31 -7.91 -2.14
N ASP A 88 -2.47 -8.75 -3.15
CA ASP A 88 -3.67 -8.72 -3.99
C ASP A 88 -3.93 -7.36 -4.64
N ASN A 89 -2.89 -6.68 -5.08
CA ASN A 89 -3.03 -5.37 -5.69
C ASN A 89 -3.10 -5.52 -7.20
N GLY A 90 -4.33 -5.65 -7.69
CA GLY A 90 -4.63 -5.88 -9.09
C GLY A 90 -5.62 -6.99 -9.23
N ASP A 91 -6.03 -7.27 -10.46
CA ASP A 91 -6.91 -8.41 -10.74
C ASP A 91 -6.04 -9.62 -11.10
N PRO A 92 -5.91 -10.58 -10.20
CA PRO A 92 -5.05 -11.74 -10.44
C PRO A 92 -5.57 -12.64 -11.53
N LEU A 93 -6.86 -12.63 -11.77
CA LEU A 93 -7.43 -13.54 -12.74
C LEU A 93 -7.29 -13.06 -14.16
N ASN A 94 -7.33 -11.76 -14.38
CA ASN A 94 -7.05 -11.17 -15.67
C ASN A 94 -7.63 -11.92 -16.85
N ASN A 95 -8.63 -12.70 -16.60
CA ASN A 95 -9.22 -13.55 -17.62
C ASN A 95 -10.06 -12.76 -18.56
N THR A 96 -10.41 -11.60 -18.14
CA THR A 96 -11.14 -10.67 -18.96
C THR A 96 -10.14 -9.75 -19.59
N THR A 97 -9.68 -10.11 -20.75
CA THR A 97 -8.99 -9.15 -21.59
C THR A 97 -9.90 -7.95 -21.68
N PRO A 98 -9.44 -6.78 -21.32
CA PRO A 98 -10.27 -5.60 -21.47
C PRO A 98 -10.59 -5.43 -22.93
N VAL A 99 -11.84 -5.44 -23.24
CA VAL A 99 -12.35 -5.30 -24.60
C VAL A 99 -11.86 -3.98 -25.22
N THR A 100 -11.49 -3.04 -24.37
CA THR A 100 -11.10 -1.71 -24.78
C THR A 100 -9.59 -1.54 -24.94
N GLY A 101 -8.80 -2.54 -24.69
CA GLY A 101 -7.33 -2.43 -24.74
C GLY A 101 -6.75 -1.60 -23.61
N ALA A 102 -7.52 -1.27 -22.59
CA ALA A 102 -7.00 -0.56 -21.43
C ALA A 102 -6.06 -1.46 -20.65
N SER A 103 -5.00 -0.88 -20.10
CA SER A 103 -4.08 -1.62 -19.24
C SER A 103 -4.80 -2.15 -18.00
N PRO A 104 -4.51 -3.36 -17.58
CA PRO A 104 -5.08 -3.85 -16.33
C PRO A 104 -4.66 -2.97 -15.17
N GLY A 105 -5.57 -2.74 -14.22
CA GLY A 105 -5.26 -2.03 -13.01
C GLY A 105 -4.36 -2.84 -12.11
N GLY A 106 -3.78 -2.18 -11.13
CA GLY A 106 -2.97 -2.85 -10.14
C GLY A 106 -1.64 -2.17 -9.90
N LEU A 107 -1.04 -2.49 -8.79
CA LEU A 107 0.18 -1.88 -8.32
C LEU A 107 1.36 -2.27 -9.21
N ARG A 108 2.03 -1.27 -9.77
CA ARG A 108 3.24 -1.45 -10.58
C ARG A 108 4.50 -1.04 -9.86
N GLU A 109 4.40 0.00 -9.05
CA GLU A 109 5.54 0.54 -8.33
C GLU A 109 5.19 0.75 -6.86
N LEU A 110 6.03 0.22 -6.02
CA LEU A 110 5.99 0.46 -4.59
C LEU A 110 7.28 1.19 -4.25
N GLN A 111 7.16 2.50 -4.07
CA GLN A 111 8.34 3.37 -3.99
C GLN A 111 8.87 3.44 -2.55
N LEU A 112 9.43 2.35 -2.08
CA LEU A 112 10.00 2.24 -0.73
C LEU A 112 11.51 2.44 -0.74
N ARG A 113 11.95 3.52 -1.37
CA ARG A 113 13.38 3.75 -1.60
C ARG A 113 14.17 4.10 -0.34
N SER A 114 13.48 4.65 0.65
CA SER A 114 14.14 5.06 1.89
C SER A 114 13.94 4.07 3.02
N LEU A 115 13.16 3.02 2.83
CA LEU A 115 12.89 2.05 3.88
C LEU A 115 14.15 1.22 4.14
N THR A 116 14.73 1.40 5.30
CA THR A 116 15.97 0.72 5.70
C THR A 116 15.80 -0.14 6.94
N GLU A 117 14.72 0.07 7.71
CA GLU A 117 14.56 -0.65 8.97
C GLU A 117 13.13 -1.12 9.17
N ILE A 118 13.03 -2.40 9.54
CA ILE A 118 11.81 -2.98 10.10
C ILE A 118 12.24 -3.57 11.44
N LEU A 119 11.76 -2.98 12.53
CA LEU A 119 12.25 -3.36 13.85
C LEU A 119 11.69 -4.69 14.33
N LYS A 120 10.45 -5.00 13.92
CA LYS A 120 9.81 -6.24 14.34
C LYS A 120 8.85 -6.69 13.26
N GLY A 121 8.80 -7.99 13.00
CA GLY A 121 7.89 -8.58 12.03
C GLY A 121 8.51 -8.83 10.68
N GLY A 122 7.83 -9.58 9.86
CA GLY A 122 8.29 -9.97 8.53
C GLY A 122 7.71 -9.10 7.42
N VAL A 123 8.05 -9.48 6.20
CA VAL A 123 7.56 -8.84 4.97
C VAL A 123 6.81 -9.90 4.17
N LEU A 124 5.60 -9.57 3.73
CA LEU A 124 4.80 -10.44 2.90
C LEU A 124 4.40 -9.68 1.64
N ILE A 125 4.90 -10.12 0.48
CA ILE A 125 4.58 -9.51 -0.81
C ILE A 125 4.14 -10.62 -1.72
N GLN A 126 2.85 -10.64 -2.09
CA GLN A 126 2.34 -11.70 -2.96
C GLN A 126 1.07 -11.26 -3.69
N ARG A 127 0.83 -11.90 -4.81
CA ARG A 127 -0.35 -11.70 -5.64
C ARG A 127 -0.51 -10.24 -6.09
N ASN A 128 0.60 -9.68 -6.58
CA ASN A 128 0.61 -8.35 -7.17
C ASN A 128 1.06 -8.49 -8.63
N PRO A 129 0.17 -8.81 -9.56
CA PRO A 129 0.56 -9.28 -10.90
C PRO A 129 1.33 -8.25 -11.72
N GLN A 130 1.18 -6.97 -11.45
CA GLN A 130 1.84 -5.91 -12.20
C GLN A 130 3.09 -5.39 -11.50
N LEU A 131 3.39 -5.85 -10.30
CA LEU A 131 4.46 -5.29 -9.49
C LEU A 131 5.82 -5.85 -9.92
N CYS A 132 6.77 -4.94 -10.14
CA CYS A 132 8.16 -5.30 -10.37
C CYS A 132 8.87 -5.37 -9.02
N TYR A 133 9.30 -6.57 -8.64
CA TYR A 133 9.87 -6.77 -7.30
C TYR A 133 11.31 -6.30 -7.18
N GLN A 134 12.05 -6.23 -8.29
CA GLN A 134 13.49 -5.97 -8.24
C GLN A 134 13.82 -4.59 -7.64
N ASP A 135 13.01 -3.59 -7.96
CA ASP A 135 13.28 -2.22 -7.53
C ASP A 135 12.28 -1.72 -6.49
N THR A 136 11.53 -2.64 -5.90
CA THR A 136 10.45 -2.26 -4.98
C THR A 136 11.00 -1.79 -3.64
N ILE A 137 12.00 -2.48 -3.12
CA ILE A 137 12.57 -2.18 -1.82
C ILE A 137 14.09 -2.23 -1.92
N LEU A 138 14.74 -1.16 -1.51
CA LEU A 138 16.19 -1.08 -1.44
C LEU A 138 16.60 -1.20 0.02
N TRP A 139 17.07 -2.36 0.36
CA TRP A 139 17.50 -2.63 1.73
C TRP A 139 18.92 -2.12 2.02
#